data_d86e8b69d1de2f1468eb4c4b3dedfb0f
#
_entry.id   d86e8b69d1de2f1468eb4c4b3dedfb0f
#
_cell.length_a   1.000
_cell.length_b   1.000
_cell.length_c   1.000
_cell.angle_alpha   90.00
_cell.angle_beta   90.00
_cell.angle_gamma   90.00
#
_symmetry.space_group_name_H-M   'P 1'
#
loop_
_entity.id
_entity.type
_entity.pdbx_description
1 polymer ?
#
loop_
_entity_poly.entity_id
_entity_poly.type
_entity_poly.pdbx_seq_one_letter_code
_entity_poly.pdbx_strand_id
1 'polypeptide(L)'
;MSRAYTTSTLIALTLGLATTAYAATGQFGNMCTWGLANHKDVQTDCSVNATIKGKTYCFSSTDAKSQFMKNPSSNLTKAESFYKSEHKG
;
A
#
# COMPACT_ATOMS: atom_id res chain seq x y z
N MET A 1 -31.00 33.08 25.57
CA MET A 1 -30.55 32.94 25.31
C MET A 1 -29.93 32.26 24.81
N SER A 2 -29.78 32.07 24.74
CA SER A 2 -29.21 31.58 24.25
C SER A 2 -28.56 31.01 23.82
N ARG A 3 -28.38 30.80 23.57
CA ARG A 3 -27.82 30.33 23.13
C ARG A 3 -27.10 29.70 22.49
N ALA A 4 -27.02 29.62 22.37
CA ALA A 4 -26.37 29.18 21.76
C ALA A 4 -25.67 28.55 21.46
N TYR A 5 -25.55 28.29 21.37
CA TYR A 5 -24.92 27.72 21.02
C TYR A 5 -24.26 27.01 20.47
N THR A 6 -24.21 26.83 20.29
CA THR A 6 -23.68 26.25 19.73
C THR A 6 -22.98 25.75 19.17
N THR A 7 -22.90 25.57 18.99
CA THR A 7 -22.27 25.12 18.40
C THR A 7 -21.50 24.60 17.92
N SER A 8 -21.39 24.42 17.78
CA SER A 8 -20.68 24.01 17.21
C SER A 8 -19.98 23.35 16.91
N THR A 9 -20.00 23.02 16.83
CA THR A 9 -19.36 22.42 16.48
C THR A 9 -18.78 21.85 15.89
N LEU A 10 -18.89 21.65 15.68
CA LEU A 10 -18.34 21.13 15.05
C LEU A 10 -17.53 20.83 14.49
N ILE A 11 -17.54 20.80 14.33
CA ILE A 11 -16.83 20.59 13.73
C ILE A 11 -15.98 20.11 13.54
N ALA A 12 -15.92 19.93 13.71
CA ALA A 12 -15.13 19.49 13.40
C ALA A 12 -14.74 18.73 12.98
N LEU A 13 -15.05 18.44 12.92
CA LEU A 13 -14.64 17.77 12.52
C LEU A 13 -14.11 17.33 11.87
N THR A 14 -14.35 17.25 11.72
CA THR A 14 -13.94 16.87 11.09
C THR A 14 -13.10 16.70 10.67
N LEU A 15 -12.94 16.81 10.67
CA LEU A 15 -12.17 16.78 10.20
C LEU A 15 -11.42 16.05 10.05
N GLY A 16 -11.37 15.55 10.25
CA GLY A 16 -10.64 14.94 10.14
C GLY A 16 -10.31 14.38 9.47
N LEU A 17 -10.51 14.32 9.17
CA LEU A 17 -10.18 13.88 8.57
C LEU A 17 -9.55 13.63 7.84
N ALA A 18 -9.69 13.59 7.67
CA ALA A 18 -9.26 13.40 6.91
C ALA A 18 -8.23 13.24 6.55
N THR A 19 -7.92 13.21 6.58
CA THR A 19 -7.04 13.28 6.26
C THR A 19 -6.24 12.35 6.00
N THR A 20 -6.35 11.90 5.94
CA THR A 20 -5.73 11.02 5.69
C THR A 20 -5.15 10.72 4.52
N ALA A 21 -4.47 11.33 4.04
CA ALA A 21 -3.96 11.20 2.74
C ALA A 21 -2.57 10.59 2.74
N TYR A 22 -2.40 9.56 3.38
CA TYR A 22 -1.12 8.89 3.37
C TYR A 22 -1.05 7.92 2.21
N ALA A 23 0.15 7.73 1.68
CA ALA A 23 0.40 6.62 0.79
C ALA A 23 0.13 5.33 1.56
N ALA A 24 -0.35 4.32 0.88
CA ALA A 24 -0.61 3.03 1.51
C ALA A 24 0.70 2.44 2.01
N THR A 25 0.60 1.63 3.05
CA THR A 25 1.73 0.87 3.55
C THR A 25 1.54 -0.57 3.12
N GLY A 26 2.50 -1.11 2.42
CA GLY A 26 2.36 -2.43 1.86
C GLY A 26 3.37 -3.42 2.40
N GLN A 27 3.24 -4.62 1.93
CA GLN A 27 4.14 -5.71 2.29
C GLN A 27 5.54 -5.42 1.75
N PHE A 28 6.53 -6.10 2.29
CA PHE A 28 7.93 -5.98 1.83
C PHE A 28 8.49 -4.57 1.96
N GLY A 29 8.03 -3.82 2.95
CA GLY A 29 8.52 -2.46 3.16
C GLY A 29 8.26 -1.56 1.97
N ASN A 30 7.13 -1.72 1.31
CA ASN A 30 6.72 -0.95 0.13
C ASN A 30 7.56 -1.20 -1.11
N MET A 31 8.32 -2.28 -1.12
CA MET A 31 9.04 -2.63 -2.35
C MET A 31 8.09 -3.11 -3.43
N CYS A 32 8.45 -2.88 -4.67
CA CYS A 32 7.65 -3.32 -5.81
C CYS A 32 7.58 -4.84 -5.82
N THR A 33 6.38 -5.39 -5.65
CA THR A 33 6.20 -6.83 -5.58
C THR A 33 6.56 -7.52 -6.89
N TRP A 34 6.30 -6.86 -8.01
CA TRP A 34 6.71 -7.39 -9.32
C TRP A 34 8.22 -7.39 -9.46
N GLY A 35 8.86 -6.34 -8.94
CA GLY A 35 10.33 -6.29 -8.92
C GLY A 35 10.90 -7.46 -8.15
N LEU A 36 10.37 -7.71 -6.95
CA LEU A 36 10.84 -8.82 -6.13
C LEU A 36 10.64 -10.17 -6.83
N ALA A 37 9.51 -10.34 -7.52
CA ALA A 37 9.27 -11.58 -8.27
C ALA A 37 10.32 -11.78 -9.37
N ASN A 38 10.97 -10.70 -9.80
CA ASN A 38 12.02 -10.74 -10.81
C ASN A 38 13.40 -10.51 -10.21
N HIS A 39 13.52 -10.70 -8.90
CA HIS A 39 14.78 -10.59 -8.16
C HIS A 39 15.38 -9.20 -8.21
N LYS A 40 14.54 -8.18 -8.05
CA LYS A 40 14.97 -6.78 -8.03
C LYS A 40 14.37 -6.05 -6.85
N ASP A 41 15.18 -5.24 -6.20
CA ASP A 41 14.73 -4.38 -5.12
C ASP A 41 14.39 -3.01 -5.71
N VAL A 42 13.11 -2.70 -5.80
CA VAL A 42 12.64 -1.42 -6.32
C VAL A 42 11.75 -0.79 -5.28
N GLN A 43 12.19 0.33 -4.71
CA GLN A 43 11.41 1.05 -3.73
C GLN A 43 10.24 1.76 -4.40
N THR A 44 9.12 1.83 -3.70
CA THR A 44 7.94 2.54 -4.19
C THR A 44 7.36 3.39 -3.07
N ASP A 45 6.46 4.30 -3.45
CA ASP A 45 5.66 5.04 -2.48
C ASP A 45 4.30 4.37 -2.26
N CYS A 46 4.11 3.20 -2.88
CA CYS A 46 2.89 2.41 -2.77
C CYS A 46 1.63 3.11 -3.27
N SER A 47 1.78 4.12 -4.13
CA SER A 47 0.63 4.76 -4.73
C SER A 47 -0.06 3.83 -5.74
N VAL A 48 0.70 2.92 -6.36
CA VAL A 48 0.14 1.85 -7.18
C VAL A 48 0.19 0.59 -6.34
N ASN A 49 -0.96 0.02 -6.07
CA ASN A 49 -1.01 -1.14 -5.18
C ASN A 49 -2.20 -2.02 -5.49
N ALA A 50 -2.23 -3.19 -4.88
CA ALA A 50 -3.35 -4.12 -4.98
C ALA A 50 -3.47 -4.85 -3.65
N THR A 51 -4.70 -5.17 -3.30
CA THR A 51 -4.98 -5.97 -2.10
C THR A 51 -5.21 -7.40 -2.53
N ILE A 52 -4.43 -8.31 -1.98
CA ILE A 52 -4.53 -9.73 -2.29
C ILE A 52 -4.64 -10.47 -0.97
N LYS A 53 -5.74 -11.17 -0.78
CA LYS A 53 -6.01 -11.92 0.47
C LYS A 53 -5.84 -11.03 1.71
N GLY A 54 -6.35 -9.82 1.62
CA GLY A 54 -6.35 -8.90 2.75
C GLY A 54 -5.05 -8.16 2.99
N LYS A 55 -4.05 -8.37 2.18
CA LYS A 55 -2.75 -7.68 2.33
C LYS A 55 -2.50 -6.77 1.15
N THR A 56 -1.89 -5.64 1.41
CA THR A 56 -1.60 -4.65 0.37
C THR A 56 -0.20 -4.87 -0.18
N TYR A 57 -0.10 -4.91 -1.49
CA TYR A 57 1.17 -5.09 -2.20
C TYR A 57 1.41 -3.90 -3.10
N CYS A 58 2.61 -3.39 -3.10
CA CYS A 58 2.97 -2.17 -3.81
C CYS A 58 3.63 -2.49 -5.14
N PHE A 59 3.52 -1.55 -6.08
CA PHE A 59 4.11 -1.70 -7.41
C PHE A 59 4.72 -0.37 -7.84
N SER A 60 5.76 -0.44 -8.65
CA SER A 60 6.43 0.77 -9.10
C SER A 60 5.65 1.49 -10.21
N SER A 61 4.75 0.79 -10.89
CA SER A 61 3.97 1.35 -11.97
C SER A 61 2.72 0.51 -12.21
N THR A 62 1.79 1.08 -12.97
CA THR A 62 0.58 0.32 -13.36
C THR A 62 0.96 -0.84 -14.25
N ASP A 63 2.02 -0.70 -15.05
CA ASP A 63 2.49 -1.78 -15.89
C ASP A 63 3.01 -2.94 -15.04
N ALA A 64 3.81 -2.63 -14.02
CA ALA A 64 4.31 -3.66 -13.11
C ALA A 64 3.16 -4.39 -12.44
N LYS A 65 2.15 -3.65 -11.99
CA LYS A 65 0.97 -4.25 -11.38
C LYS A 65 0.26 -5.17 -12.37
N SER A 66 0.07 -4.72 -13.61
CA SER A 66 -0.57 -5.51 -14.64
C SER A 66 0.16 -6.82 -14.89
N GLN A 67 1.47 -6.74 -15.01
CA GLN A 67 2.28 -7.94 -15.25
C GLN A 67 2.15 -8.91 -14.09
N PHE A 68 2.23 -8.40 -12.88
CA PHE A 68 2.11 -9.23 -11.67
C PHE A 68 0.75 -9.93 -11.64
N MET A 69 -0.31 -9.20 -11.94
CA MET A 69 -1.67 -9.70 -11.80
C MET A 69 -2.06 -10.73 -12.87
N LYS A 70 -1.20 -10.97 -13.84
CA LYS A 70 -1.43 -12.05 -14.81
C LYS A 70 -1.32 -13.42 -14.13
N ASN A 71 -0.54 -13.52 -13.08
CA ASN A 71 -0.38 -14.77 -12.35
C ASN A 71 0.01 -14.44 -10.91
N PRO A 72 -0.91 -13.86 -10.14
CA PRO A 72 -0.57 -13.29 -8.84
C PRO A 72 -0.06 -14.33 -7.83
N SER A 73 -0.64 -15.52 -7.83
CA SER A 73 -0.24 -16.53 -6.86
C SER A 73 1.22 -16.95 -7.05
N SER A 74 1.58 -17.28 -8.27
CA SER A 74 2.94 -17.70 -8.59
C SER A 74 3.93 -16.54 -8.38
N ASN A 75 3.56 -15.35 -8.83
CA ASN A 75 4.42 -14.19 -8.70
C ASN A 75 4.63 -13.80 -7.24
N LEU A 76 3.59 -13.95 -6.42
CA LEU A 76 3.71 -13.66 -4.99
C LEU A 76 4.68 -14.63 -4.31
N THR A 77 4.58 -15.91 -4.66
CA THR A 77 5.50 -16.91 -4.12
C THR A 77 6.94 -16.56 -4.46
N LYS A 78 7.18 -16.14 -5.71
CA LYS A 78 8.53 -15.74 -6.12
C LYS A 78 9.01 -14.52 -5.37
N ALA A 79 8.14 -13.54 -5.20
CA ALA A 79 8.49 -12.31 -4.47
C ALA A 79 8.83 -12.61 -3.03
N GLU A 80 8.02 -13.43 -2.37
CA GLU A 80 8.25 -13.80 -0.98
C GLU A 80 9.56 -14.55 -0.81
N SER A 81 9.83 -15.44 -1.72
CA SER A 81 11.05 -16.25 -1.68
C SER A 81 12.29 -15.37 -1.80
N PHE A 82 12.27 -14.45 -2.76
CA PHE A 82 13.40 -13.56 -2.96
C PHE A 82 13.56 -12.61 -1.77
N TYR A 83 12.46 -12.05 -1.30
CA TYR A 83 12.53 -11.12 -0.17
C TYR A 83 13.13 -11.80 1.07
N LYS A 84 12.68 -13.01 1.36
CA LYS A 84 13.20 -13.75 2.50
C LYS A 84 14.68 -14.02 2.36
N SER A 85 15.14 -14.39 1.17
CA SER A 85 16.54 -14.69 1.00
C SER A 85 17.43 -13.46 1.09
N GLU A 86 16.93 -12.30 0.68
CA GLU A 86 17.68 -11.05 0.74
C GLU A 86 17.64 -10.38 2.10
N HIS A 87 16.60 -10.62 2.88
CA HIS A 87 16.38 -9.91 4.13
C HIS A 87 16.34 -10.80 5.35
N LYS A 88 16.86 -11.99 5.22
CA LYS A 88 16.97 -12.85 6.39
C LYS A 88 18.17 -12.40 7.19
N GLY A 89 18.07 -12.35 8.34
CA GLY A 89 19.23 -11.87 8.95
C GLY A 89 19.51 -11.63 10.13
#